data_5e737e32f8e70aab662aacd319ffcae5
#
_entry.id   5e737e32f8e70aab662aacd319ffcae5
#
_cell.length_a   1.000
_cell.length_b   1.000
_cell.length_c   1.000
_cell.angle_alpha   90.00
_cell.angle_beta   90.00
_cell.angle_gamma   90.00
#
_symmetry.space_group_name_H-M   'P 1'
#
loop_
_entity.id
_entity.type
_entity.pdbx_description
1 polymer ?
#
loop_
_entity_poly.entity_id
_entity_poly.type
_entity_poly.pdbx_seq_one_letter_code
_entity_poly.pdbx_strand_id
1 'polypeptide(L)'
;MSVIVPTSLAAALQALADAPQATVLAGGTDLMVELNGGRRQVSAVISVRRLPELCRWSHDPVAGVLHIGAGITYHEIAREPIAQWVPALAQAARTVGSPQIRHAATIGGNLGTCSPAGDGLPVLAALDATIHLASLDGDRSVSFVDYMVGPKRTLRQAGELITGVTMPVVRGWQGYSKVGVRNAMVIAVASAALVADTADQTVRIALGSVGPTILRCPLAEAFAAEHIDFSSGAVSAADVEHFALLVREAARPIDDHRSSAAYRRHAVGVLAGRLLRRAFPHDRT
;
A
#
# COMPACT_ATOMS: atom_id res chain seq x y z
N MET A 1 -20.30 23.33 6.99
CA MET A 1 -18.99 22.76 6.59
C MET A 1 -18.22 23.83 5.82
N SER A 2 -17.09 24.30 6.33
CA SER A 2 -16.18 25.19 5.61
C SER A 2 -15.21 24.39 4.74
N VAL A 3 -14.77 24.97 3.61
CA VAL A 3 -13.79 24.35 2.73
C VAL A 3 -12.64 25.33 2.54
N ILE A 4 -11.42 24.90 2.90
CA ILE A 4 -10.20 25.66 2.75
C ILE A 4 -9.43 25.02 1.58
N VAL A 5 -8.98 25.83 0.63
CA VAL A 5 -8.25 25.38 -0.56
C VAL A 5 -6.89 26.10 -0.60
N PRO A 6 -5.88 25.58 0.10
CA PRO A 6 -4.55 26.16 0.09
C PRO A 6 -3.89 26.02 -1.28
N THR A 7 -2.99 26.95 -1.61
CA THR A 7 -2.27 26.98 -2.89
C THR A 7 -0.81 26.55 -2.78
N SER A 8 -0.33 26.33 -1.54
CA SER A 8 1.03 25.83 -1.27
C SER A 8 1.01 24.87 -0.08
N LEU A 9 2.07 24.05 0.06
CA LEU A 9 2.23 23.17 1.20
C LEU A 9 2.26 23.97 2.52
N ALA A 10 3.01 25.08 2.57
CA ALA A 10 3.07 25.94 3.75
C ALA A 10 1.69 26.46 4.16
N ALA A 11 0.86 26.91 3.20
CA ALA A 11 -0.51 27.35 3.48
C ALA A 11 -1.41 26.20 3.96
N ALA A 12 -1.18 24.97 3.49
CA ALA A 12 -1.92 23.79 3.96
C ALA A 12 -1.56 23.41 5.40
N LEU A 13 -0.27 23.48 5.76
CA LEU A 13 0.20 23.23 7.12
C LEU A 13 -0.32 24.28 8.09
N GLN A 14 -0.30 25.57 7.69
CA GLN A 14 -0.90 26.65 8.48
C GLN A 14 -2.40 26.41 8.71
N ALA A 15 -3.13 26.07 7.66
CA ALA A 15 -4.57 25.79 7.76
C ALA A 15 -4.86 24.58 8.69
N LEU A 16 -3.99 23.57 8.71
CA LEU A 16 -4.11 22.43 9.63
C LEU A 16 -3.82 22.82 11.08
N ALA A 17 -2.86 23.71 11.30
CA ALA A 17 -2.55 24.22 12.65
C ALA A 17 -3.69 25.11 13.19
N ASP A 18 -4.25 25.97 12.33
CA ASP A 18 -5.38 26.84 12.68
C ASP A 18 -6.70 26.07 12.92
N ALA A 19 -6.84 24.90 12.26
CA ALA A 19 -8.03 24.07 12.34
C ALA A 19 -7.64 22.56 12.52
N PRO A 20 -7.13 22.16 13.69
CA PRO A 20 -6.62 20.79 13.90
C PRO A 20 -7.69 19.70 13.80
N GLN A 21 -8.98 20.06 13.87
CA GLN A 21 -10.12 19.16 13.65
C GLN A 21 -10.56 19.07 12.18
N ALA A 22 -9.95 19.86 11.28
CA ALA A 22 -10.29 19.80 9.86
C ALA A 22 -9.88 18.46 9.26
N THR A 23 -10.70 17.98 8.34
CA THR A 23 -10.40 16.76 7.59
C THR A 23 -9.66 17.07 6.32
N VAL A 24 -8.53 16.41 6.08
CA VAL A 24 -7.78 16.52 4.83
C VAL A 24 -8.54 15.81 3.71
N LEU A 25 -8.72 16.50 2.59
CA LEU A 25 -9.34 15.98 1.37
C LEU A 25 -8.31 15.99 0.23
N ALA A 26 -7.90 14.80 -0.20
CA ALA A 26 -7.14 14.61 -1.44
C ALA A 26 -8.11 14.28 -2.60
N GLY A 27 -8.12 13.04 -3.08
CA GLY A 27 -9.02 12.62 -4.17
C GLY A 27 -10.50 12.47 -3.81
N GLY A 28 -10.84 12.40 -2.54
CA GLY A 28 -12.23 12.31 -2.05
C GLY A 28 -12.93 10.96 -2.24
N THR A 29 -12.28 9.98 -2.83
CA THR A 29 -12.89 8.69 -3.22
C THR A 29 -13.35 7.81 -2.05
N ASP A 30 -12.86 8.07 -0.85
CA ASP A 30 -13.31 7.42 0.40
C ASP A 30 -14.12 8.41 1.26
N LEU A 31 -13.58 9.60 1.54
CA LEU A 31 -14.22 10.59 2.39
C LEU A 31 -15.61 11.00 1.89
N MET A 32 -15.78 11.24 0.58
CA MET A 32 -17.09 11.65 0.04
C MET A 32 -18.13 10.54 0.13
N VAL A 33 -17.72 9.28 0.10
CA VAL A 33 -18.63 8.15 0.33
C VAL A 33 -19.13 8.12 1.78
N GLU A 34 -18.27 8.44 2.75
CA GLU A 34 -18.65 8.54 4.16
C GLU A 34 -19.58 9.74 4.43
N LEU A 35 -19.26 10.90 3.83
CA LEU A 35 -20.08 12.12 3.97
C LEU A 35 -21.45 11.97 3.33
N ASN A 36 -21.51 11.54 2.06
CA ASN A 36 -22.76 11.37 1.33
C ASN A 36 -23.65 10.26 1.94
N GLY A 37 -23.03 9.25 2.55
CA GLY A 37 -23.74 8.19 3.26
C GLY A 37 -24.16 8.56 4.71
N GLY A 38 -23.89 9.79 5.15
CA GLY A 38 -24.23 10.24 6.51
C GLY A 38 -23.43 9.56 7.62
N ARG A 39 -22.38 8.80 7.27
CA ARG A 39 -21.59 8.02 8.25
C ARG A 39 -20.50 8.86 8.93
N ARG A 40 -20.25 10.05 8.44
CA ARG A 40 -19.27 11.00 8.98
C ARG A 40 -19.79 12.42 8.85
N GLN A 41 -19.56 13.21 9.89
CA GLN A 41 -19.78 14.65 9.86
C GLN A 41 -18.45 15.37 10.03
N VAL A 42 -18.21 16.42 9.27
CA VAL A 42 -17.01 17.24 9.36
C VAL A 42 -17.39 18.72 9.41
N SER A 43 -16.71 19.47 10.27
CA SER A 43 -16.91 20.92 10.42
C SER A 43 -16.17 21.69 9.33
N ALA A 44 -14.94 21.25 9.01
CA ALA A 44 -14.07 21.87 8.03
C ALA A 44 -13.32 20.82 7.21
N VAL A 45 -13.03 21.16 5.95
CA VAL A 45 -12.26 20.36 5.03
C VAL A 45 -11.10 21.20 4.47
N ILE A 46 -9.89 20.65 4.47
CA ILE A 46 -8.72 21.24 3.82
C ILE A 46 -8.42 20.41 2.58
N SER A 47 -8.62 21.00 1.40
CA SER A 47 -8.39 20.35 0.11
C SER A 47 -6.94 20.48 -0.33
N VAL A 48 -6.20 19.35 -0.35
CA VAL A 48 -4.79 19.31 -0.77
C VAL A 48 -4.61 18.88 -2.22
N ARG A 49 -5.71 18.69 -2.96
CA ARG A 49 -5.69 18.13 -4.32
C ARG A 49 -4.88 18.93 -5.33
N ARG A 50 -4.74 20.24 -5.11
CA ARG A 50 -4.10 21.16 -6.06
C ARG A 50 -2.72 21.63 -5.61
N LEU A 51 -2.11 20.97 -4.63
CA LEU A 51 -0.78 21.30 -4.15
C LEU A 51 0.28 20.71 -5.09
N PRO A 52 1.00 21.54 -5.87
CA PRO A 52 1.99 21.04 -6.83
C PRO A 52 3.14 20.27 -6.15
N GLU A 53 3.46 20.64 -4.92
CA GLU A 53 4.52 20.00 -4.11
C GLU A 53 4.22 18.53 -3.83
N LEU A 54 2.93 18.18 -3.69
CA LEU A 54 2.50 16.80 -3.44
C LEU A 54 2.34 15.97 -4.73
N CYS A 55 2.37 16.61 -5.91
CA CYS A 55 2.17 15.96 -7.20
C CYS A 55 3.48 15.70 -7.95
N ARG A 56 4.59 15.55 -7.22
CA ARG A 56 5.91 15.29 -7.80
C ARG A 56 6.37 13.89 -7.43
N TRP A 57 7.21 13.32 -8.29
CA TRP A 57 7.97 12.11 -8.00
C TRP A 57 9.42 12.31 -8.47
N SER A 58 10.33 11.55 -7.89
CA SER A 58 11.74 11.54 -8.30
C SER A 58 12.32 10.16 -8.10
N HIS A 59 13.21 9.77 -9.01
CA HIS A 59 14.01 8.57 -8.88
C HIS A 59 15.48 8.97 -8.73
N ASP A 60 16.11 8.48 -7.67
CA ASP A 60 17.56 8.58 -7.47
C ASP A 60 18.20 7.24 -7.87
N PRO A 61 18.87 7.18 -9.02
CA PRO A 61 19.50 5.93 -9.49
C PRO A 61 20.74 5.54 -8.69
N VAL A 62 21.36 6.49 -7.97
CA VAL A 62 22.56 6.22 -7.15
C VAL A 62 22.16 5.61 -5.82
N ALA A 63 21.17 6.21 -5.15
CA ALA A 63 20.62 5.67 -3.92
C ALA A 63 19.68 4.49 -4.16
N GLY A 64 19.23 4.26 -5.40
CA GLY A 64 18.29 3.20 -5.75
C GLY A 64 16.90 3.39 -5.12
N VAL A 65 16.43 4.64 -5.01
CA VAL A 65 15.17 4.94 -4.35
C VAL A 65 14.23 5.73 -5.25
N LEU A 66 12.94 5.48 -5.10
CA LEU A 66 11.84 6.21 -5.72
C LEU A 66 11.08 6.98 -4.65
N HIS A 67 10.95 8.29 -4.83
CA HIS A 67 10.04 9.13 -4.05
C HIS A 67 8.76 9.41 -4.85
N ILE A 68 7.60 9.24 -4.21
CA ILE A 68 6.28 9.53 -4.78
C ILE A 68 5.55 10.49 -3.83
N GLY A 69 5.19 11.68 -4.32
CA GLY A 69 4.42 12.66 -3.56
C GLY A 69 2.99 12.18 -3.28
N ALA A 70 2.44 12.61 -2.15
CA ALA A 70 1.14 12.15 -1.64
C ALA A 70 -0.05 12.44 -2.59
N GLY A 71 0.07 13.44 -3.46
CA GLY A 71 -0.94 13.82 -4.46
C GLY A 71 -0.91 13.00 -5.74
N ILE A 72 0.12 12.17 -5.96
CA ILE A 72 0.22 11.31 -7.14
C ILE A 72 -0.93 10.30 -7.13
N THR A 73 -1.62 10.22 -8.28
CA THR A 73 -2.80 9.37 -8.43
C THR A 73 -2.45 7.93 -8.77
N TYR A 74 -3.35 7.00 -8.48
CA TYR A 74 -3.19 5.60 -8.90
C TYR A 74 -3.18 5.44 -10.44
N HIS A 75 -3.78 6.40 -11.16
CA HIS A 75 -3.66 6.45 -12.61
C HIS A 75 -2.21 6.72 -13.07
N GLU A 76 -1.53 7.67 -12.43
CA GLU A 76 -0.13 7.99 -12.73
C GLU A 76 0.81 6.85 -12.30
N ILE A 77 0.61 6.27 -11.11
CA ILE A 77 1.39 5.13 -10.61
C ILE A 77 1.31 3.91 -11.56
N ALA A 78 0.16 3.69 -12.21
CA ALA A 78 -0.04 2.58 -13.13
C ALA A 78 0.65 2.74 -14.50
N ARG A 79 1.34 3.88 -14.74
CA ARG A 79 1.97 4.26 -16.01
C ARG A 79 3.48 4.41 -15.87
N GLU A 80 4.16 4.34 -17.02
CA GLU A 80 5.57 4.69 -17.10
C GLU A 80 5.80 6.19 -16.83
N PRO A 81 6.94 6.57 -16.22
CA PRO A 81 8.04 5.66 -15.86
C PRO A 81 7.89 5.01 -14.46
N ILE A 82 6.92 5.39 -13.61
CA ILE A 82 6.77 4.84 -12.25
C ILE A 82 6.56 3.31 -12.29
N ALA A 83 5.75 2.84 -13.23
CA ALA A 83 5.39 1.42 -13.34
C ALA A 83 6.59 0.48 -13.57
N GLN A 84 7.67 0.96 -14.20
CA GLN A 84 8.87 0.15 -14.44
C GLN A 84 9.71 -0.04 -13.17
N TRP A 85 9.73 0.93 -12.26
CA TRP A 85 10.52 0.87 -11.04
C TRP A 85 9.82 0.10 -9.91
N VAL A 86 8.49 0.21 -9.86
CA VAL A 86 7.67 -0.45 -8.83
C VAL A 86 6.48 -1.20 -9.45
N PRO A 87 6.74 -2.27 -10.23
CA PRO A 87 5.72 -2.98 -10.99
C PRO A 87 4.62 -3.58 -10.11
N ALA A 88 4.92 -3.99 -8.87
CA ALA A 88 3.89 -4.45 -7.94
C ALA A 88 2.91 -3.34 -7.57
N LEU A 89 3.41 -2.10 -7.36
CA LEU A 89 2.55 -0.96 -7.05
C LEU A 89 1.69 -0.57 -8.26
N ALA A 90 2.24 -0.65 -9.46
CA ALA A 90 1.48 -0.44 -10.70
C ALA A 90 0.39 -1.52 -10.91
N GLN A 91 0.68 -2.79 -10.58
CA GLN A 91 -0.32 -3.85 -10.59
C GLN A 91 -1.45 -3.58 -9.59
N ALA A 92 -1.10 -3.22 -8.35
CA ALA A 92 -2.07 -2.84 -7.33
C ALA A 92 -2.91 -1.63 -7.79
N ALA A 93 -2.27 -0.60 -8.33
CA ALA A 93 -2.92 0.61 -8.84
C ALA A 93 -4.00 0.30 -9.89
N ARG A 94 -3.74 -0.61 -10.81
CA ARG A 94 -4.70 -1.03 -11.85
C ARG A 94 -5.96 -1.70 -11.28
N THR A 95 -5.90 -2.22 -10.06
CA THR A 95 -7.02 -2.89 -9.40
C THR A 95 -7.85 -1.98 -8.48
N VAL A 96 -7.37 -0.75 -8.23
CA VAL A 96 -8.09 0.23 -7.41
C VAL A 96 -9.33 0.73 -8.15
N GLY A 97 -10.50 0.42 -7.63
CA GLY A 97 -11.79 0.94 -8.09
C GLY A 97 -11.99 0.94 -9.62
N SER A 98 -12.74 1.92 -10.10
CA SER A 98 -12.92 2.18 -11.54
C SER A 98 -11.82 3.10 -12.11
N PRO A 99 -11.71 3.27 -13.44
CA PRO A 99 -10.82 4.26 -14.03
C PRO A 99 -11.01 5.67 -13.44
N GLN A 100 -12.26 6.10 -13.24
CA GLN A 100 -12.60 7.40 -12.64
C GLN A 100 -12.05 7.52 -11.20
N ILE A 101 -12.19 6.45 -10.41
CA ILE A 101 -11.64 6.39 -9.06
C ILE A 101 -10.11 6.52 -9.10
N ARG A 102 -9.43 5.81 -10.00
CA ARG A 102 -7.97 5.88 -10.10
C ARG A 102 -7.43 7.25 -10.49
N HIS A 103 -8.17 8.03 -11.29
CA HIS A 103 -7.80 9.41 -11.63
C HIS A 103 -7.96 10.41 -10.47
N ALA A 104 -8.75 10.06 -9.47
CA ALA A 104 -8.97 10.89 -8.30
C ALA A 104 -8.22 10.38 -7.04
N ALA A 105 -8.20 9.07 -6.82
CA ALA A 105 -7.56 8.46 -5.66
C ALA A 105 -6.03 8.61 -5.71
N THR A 106 -5.44 9.07 -4.61
CA THR A 106 -4.00 9.31 -4.48
C THR A 106 -3.36 8.35 -3.49
N ILE A 107 -2.03 8.18 -3.61
CA ILE A 107 -1.29 7.35 -2.66
C ILE A 107 -1.37 7.92 -1.23
N GLY A 108 -1.29 9.25 -1.07
CA GLY A 108 -1.47 9.91 0.22
C GLY A 108 -2.89 9.75 0.78
N GLY A 109 -3.91 9.77 -0.07
CA GLY A 109 -5.29 9.48 0.33
C GLY A 109 -5.48 8.05 0.83
N ASN A 110 -4.83 7.07 0.18
CA ASN A 110 -4.85 5.66 0.61
C ASN A 110 -4.13 5.48 1.96
N LEU A 111 -2.97 6.12 2.14
CA LEU A 111 -2.23 6.15 3.41
C LEU A 111 -3.05 6.85 4.51
N GLY A 112 -3.71 7.97 4.20
CA GLY A 112 -4.54 8.70 5.16
C GLY A 112 -5.80 7.93 5.59
N THR A 113 -6.45 7.20 4.67
CA THR A 113 -7.56 6.28 4.99
C THR A 113 -7.06 5.06 5.75
N CYS A 114 -5.90 4.54 5.40
CA CYS A 114 -5.22 3.41 6.02
C CYS A 114 -6.12 2.19 6.25
N SER A 115 -6.93 1.84 5.24
CA SER A 115 -7.78 0.66 5.29
C SER A 115 -6.97 -0.62 5.14
N PRO A 116 -7.19 -1.68 5.95
CA PRO A 116 -6.55 -2.98 5.73
C PRO A 116 -6.80 -3.58 4.35
N ALA A 117 -7.82 -3.10 3.65
CA ALA A 117 -8.17 -3.52 2.29
C ALA A 117 -7.67 -2.55 1.20
N GLY A 118 -6.79 -1.60 1.54
CA GLY A 118 -6.18 -0.69 0.57
C GLY A 118 -5.17 -1.40 -0.31
N ASP A 119 -5.38 -1.44 -1.61
CA ASP A 119 -4.60 -2.26 -2.55
C ASP A 119 -3.11 -1.86 -2.63
N GLY A 120 -2.78 -0.57 -2.47
CA GLY A 120 -1.39 -0.11 -2.48
C GLY A 120 -0.61 -0.44 -1.20
N LEU A 121 -1.30 -0.60 -0.08
CA LEU A 121 -0.64 -0.71 1.23
C LEU A 121 0.19 -2.00 1.42
N PRO A 122 -0.23 -3.19 0.98
CA PRO A 122 0.62 -4.38 1.03
C PRO A 122 1.91 -4.22 0.22
N VAL A 123 1.85 -3.49 -0.90
CA VAL A 123 3.05 -3.25 -1.72
C VAL A 123 4.02 -2.33 -0.98
N LEU A 124 3.53 -1.25 -0.36
CA LEU A 124 4.36 -0.36 0.45
C LEU A 124 5.01 -1.10 1.64
N ALA A 125 4.28 -2.02 2.28
CA ALA A 125 4.81 -2.86 3.34
C ALA A 125 5.89 -3.83 2.85
N ALA A 126 5.70 -4.48 1.68
CA ALA A 126 6.67 -5.41 1.12
C ALA A 126 7.93 -4.71 0.58
N LEU A 127 7.82 -3.43 0.22
CA LEU A 127 8.94 -2.58 -0.20
C LEU A 127 9.63 -1.87 0.98
N ASP A 128 9.22 -2.12 2.22
CA ASP A 128 9.73 -1.40 3.41
C ASP A 128 9.71 0.13 3.23
N ALA A 129 8.59 0.64 2.71
CA ALA A 129 8.44 2.04 2.36
C ALA A 129 8.49 2.95 3.58
N THR A 130 9.03 4.14 3.41
CA THR A 130 9.08 5.22 4.41
C THR A 130 8.06 6.29 4.05
N ILE A 131 7.20 6.66 5.00
CA ILE A 131 6.17 7.70 4.84
C ILE A 131 6.71 9.01 5.39
N HIS A 132 6.55 10.09 4.63
CA HIS A 132 6.96 11.44 5.00
C HIS A 132 5.75 12.25 5.49
N LEU A 133 5.92 12.86 6.64
CA LEU A 133 4.93 13.68 7.32
C LEU A 133 5.53 15.07 7.54
N ALA A 134 4.74 16.11 7.34
CA ALA A 134 5.11 17.49 7.59
C ALA A 134 4.09 18.18 8.48
N SER A 135 4.57 19.07 9.35
CA SER A 135 3.77 19.99 10.17
C SER A 135 4.46 21.36 10.25
N LEU A 136 3.88 22.32 10.96
CA LEU A 136 4.56 23.59 11.25
C LEU A 136 5.76 23.42 12.19
N ASP A 137 5.74 22.37 13.02
CA ASP A 137 6.81 22.09 13.98
C ASP A 137 8.01 21.36 13.34
N GLY A 138 7.89 20.96 12.06
CA GLY A 138 8.93 20.27 11.30
C GLY A 138 8.42 19.01 10.58
N ASP A 139 9.37 18.38 9.92
CA ASP A 139 9.15 17.19 9.11
C ASP A 139 9.68 15.95 9.84
N ARG A 140 9.01 14.81 9.65
CA ARG A 140 9.48 13.51 10.12
C ARG A 140 9.13 12.40 9.16
N SER A 141 9.84 11.30 9.29
CA SER A 141 9.60 10.09 8.50
C SER A 141 9.24 8.92 9.41
N VAL A 142 8.36 8.05 8.95
CA VAL A 142 7.89 6.86 9.67
C VAL A 142 7.96 5.66 8.74
N SER A 143 8.50 4.54 9.21
CA SER A 143 8.43 3.26 8.49
C SER A 143 6.96 2.87 8.28
N PHE A 144 6.63 2.30 7.11
CA PHE A 144 5.27 1.81 6.88
C PHE A 144 4.82 0.78 7.91
N VAL A 145 5.74 -0.05 8.40
CA VAL A 145 5.42 -1.11 9.38
C VAL A 145 4.90 -0.51 10.70
N ASP A 146 5.44 0.64 11.10
CA ASP A 146 5.05 1.35 12.31
C ASP A 146 3.85 2.28 12.09
N TYR A 147 3.62 2.70 10.84
CA TYR A 147 2.64 3.72 10.50
C TYR A 147 1.19 3.28 10.73
N MET A 148 0.86 2.04 10.36
CA MET A 148 -0.49 1.50 10.48
C MET A 148 -0.71 0.82 11.83
N VAL A 149 -1.32 1.50 12.80
CA VAL A 149 -1.51 1.00 14.18
C VAL A 149 -2.86 0.31 14.41
N GLY A 150 -3.71 0.25 13.41
CA GLY A 150 -5.02 -0.42 13.47
C GLY A 150 -5.88 -0.08 12.27
N PRO A 151 -7.12 -0.64 12.16
CA PRO A 151 -8.01 -0.36 11.05
C PRO A 151 -8.34 1.13 10.97
N LYS A 152 -7.95 1.79 9.88
CA LYS A 152 -8.10 3.24 9.65
C LYS A 152 -7.45 4.10 10.75
N ARG A 153 -6.40 3.59 11.38
CA ARG A 153 -5.63 4.30 12.43
C ARG A 153 -4.16 4.30 12.10
N THR A 154 -3.57 5.48 12.17
CA THR A 154 -2.15 5.72 11.82
C THR A 154 -1.41 6.40 12.95
N LEU A 155 -0.07 6.41 12.87
CA LEU A 155 0.79 7.22 13.75
C LEU A 155 0.81 8.72 13.40
N ARG A 156 0.07 9.14 12.36
CA ARG A 156 -0.04 10.56 12.01
C ARG A 156 -0.68 11.35 13.16
N GLN A 157 -0.03 12.42 13.57
CA GLN A 157 -0.50 13.31 14.63
C GLN A 157 -1.44 14.40 14.08
N ALA A 158 -2.15 15.07 14.98
CA ALA A 158 -2.91 16.27 14.61
C ALA A 158 -1.95 17.34 14.07
N GLY A 159 -2.37 18.07 13.02
CA GLY A 159 -1.52 19.06 12.37
C GLY A 159 -0.53 18.51 11.33
N GLU A 160 -0.32 17.19 11.28
CA GLU A 160 0.55 16.60 10.26
C GLU A 160 -0.17 16.32 8.94
N LEU A 161 0.53 16.53 7.85
CA LEU A 161 0.13 16.18 6.49
C LEU A 161 1.07 15.11 5.93
N ILE A 162 0.52 14.09 5.27
CA ILE A 162 1.32 13.14 4.48
C ILE A 162 1.81 13.89 3.23
N THR A 163 3.11 13.99 3.06
CA THR A 163 3.73 14.69 1.92
C THR A 163 4.18 13.74 0.82
N GLY A 164 4.50 12.50 1.15
CA GLY A 164 4.94 11.51 0.18
C GLY A 164 5.34 10.20 0.82
N VAL A 165 5.89 9.34 -0.02
CA VAL A 165 6.44 8.04 0.36
C VAL A 165 7.72 7.77 -0.43
N THR A 166 8.74 7.22 0.22
CA THR A 166 9.97 6.74 -0.42
C THR A 166 10.06 5.24 -0.29
N MET A 167 10.51 4.58 -1.34
CA MET A 167 10.69 3.13 -1.37
C MET A 167 11.91 2.74 -2.20
N PRO A 168 12.58 1.60 -1.91
CA PRO A 168 13.67 1.10 -2.74
C PRO A 168 13.17 0.68 -4.12
N VAL A 169 14.00 0.90 -5.14
CA VAL A 169 13.86 0.30 -6.47
C VAL A 169 14.62 -1.01 -6.45
N VAL A 170 13.88 -2.10 -6.26
CA VAL A 170 14.44 -3.43 -6.03
C VAL A 170 14.89 -4.08 -7.34
N ARG A 171 16.06 -4.72 -7.32
CA ARG A 171 16.54 -5.57 -8.42
C ARG A 171 15.96 -6.97 -8.27
N GLY A 172 15.08 -7.34 -9.18
CA GLY A 172 14.45 -8.66 -9.15
C GLY A 172 12.97 -8.60 -9.52
N TRP A 173 12.17 -9.42 -8.88
CA TRP A 173 10.76 -9.55 -9.22
C TRP A 173 9.86 -8.93 -8.15
N GLN A 174 8.80 -8.29 -8.61
CA GLN A 174 7.76 -7.74 -7.75
C GLN A 174 6.39 -8.10 -8.31
N GLY A 175 5.45 -8.45 -7.45
CA GLY A 175 4.10 -8.72 -7.88
C GLY A 175 3.05 -8.47 -6.81
N TYR A 176 1.84 -8.16 -7.28
CA TYR A 176 0.65 -7.99 -6.46
C TYR A 176 -0.48 -8.84 -7.01
N SER A 177 -1.25 -9.46 -6.12
CA SER A 177 -2.46 -10.19 -6.48
C SER A 177 -3.54 -10.01 -5.43
N LYS A 178 -4.80 -9.95 -5.87
CA LYS A 178 -5.95 -9.93 -4.97
C LYS A 178 -7.07 -10.83 -5.48
N VAL A 179 -7.93 -11.25 -4.56
CA VAL A 179 -9.22 -11.85 -4.84
C VAL A 179 -10.32 -10.98 -4.25
N GLY A 180 -11.41 -10.85 -4.98
CA GLY A 180 -12.61 -10.13 -4.57
C GLY A 180 -13.87 -10.90 -4.95
N VAL A 181 -15.04 -10.41 -4.59
CA VAL A 181 -16.34 -11.04 -4.89
C VAL A 181 -16.73 -10.93 -6.36
N ARG A 182 -15.97 -10.21 -7.17
CA ARG A 182 -16.13 -10.05 -8.63
C ARG A 182 -14.80 -9.65 -9.26
N ASN A 183 -14.73 -9.66 -10.61
CA ASN A 183 -13.45 -9.49 -11.33
C ASN A 183 -12.91 -8.06 -11.36
N ALA A 184 -13.72 -7.04 -11.16
CA ALA A 184 -13.30 -5.63 -11.21
C ALA A 184 -14.10 -4.76 -10.24
N MET A 185 -13.58 -3.56 -9.95
CA MET A 185 -14.20 -2.54 -9.09
C MET A 185 -14.67 -3.12 -7.75
N VAL A 186 -13.79 -3.83 -7.07
CA VAL A 186 -14.10 -4.57 -5.86
C VAL A 186 -13.06 -4.30 -4.78
N ILE A 187 -13.52 -4.26 -3.53
CA ILE A 187 -12.66 -4.28 -2.37
C ILE A 187 -12.07 -5.68 -2.21
N ALA A 188 -10.79 -5.77 -1.91
CA ALA A 188 -10.12 -7.05 -1.72
C ALA A 188 -10.76 -7.87 -0.59
N VAL A 189 -11.02 -9.14 -0.85
CA VAL A 189 -11.34 -10.17 0.16
C VAL A 189 -10.04 -10.65 0.80
N ALA A 190 -9.01 -10.87 -0.01
CA ALA A 190 -7.64 -11.11 0.39
C ALA A 190 -6.71 -10.55 -0.68
N SER A 191 -5.55 -10.07 -0.29
CA SER A 191 -4.50 -9.62 -1.22
C SER A 191 -3.12 -9.93 -0.66
N ALA A 192 -2.15 -10.05 -1.56
CA ALA A 192 -0.75 -10.24 -1.24
C ALA A 192 0.14 -9.46 -2.20
N ALA A 193 1.23 -8.92 -1.67
CA ALA A 193 2.33 -8.34 -2.43
C ALA A 193 3.61 -9.09 -2.09
N LEU A 194 4.37 -9.50 -3.09
CA LEU A 194 5.65 -10.17 -2.94
C LEU A 194 6.73 -9.38 -3.67
N VAL A 195 7.85 -9.20 -3.01
CA VAL A 195 9.08 -8.59 -3.53
C VAL A 195 10.21 -9.61 -3.35
N ALA A 196 10.79 -10.06 -4.45
CA ALA A 196 12.00 -10.90 -4.47
C ALA A 196 13.17 -10.02 -4.90
N ASP A 197 14.08 -9.76 -3.98
CA ASP A 197 15.29 -8.98 -4.21
C ASP A 197 16.45 -9.94 -4.50
N THR A 198 16.94 -9.91 -5.73
CA THR A 198 18.05 -10.80 -6.14
C THR A 198 19.42 -10.28 -5.70
N ALA A 199 19.54 -8.99 -5.40
CA ALA A 199 20.80 -8.42 -4.90
C ALA A 199 21.02 -8.79 -3.42
N ASP A 200 19.97 -8.67 -2.61
CA ASP A 200 20.02 -8.97 -1.18
C ASP A 200 19.63 -10.43 -0.86
N GLN A 201 19.24 -11.20 -1.87
CA GLN A 201 18.76 -12.58 -1.73
C GLN A 201 17.64 -12.72 -0.70
N THR A 202 16.66 -11.83 -0.75
CA THR A 202 15.52 -11.79 0.16
C THR A 202 14.19 -11.91 -0.56
N VAL A 203 13.20 -12.48 0.13
CA VAL A 203 11.79 -12.42 -0.26
C VAL A 203 11.03 -11.72 0.84
N ARG A 204 10.29 -10.68 0.48
CA ARG A 204 9.38 -9.97 1.39
C ARG A 204 7.95 -10.17 0.92
N ILE A 205 7.05 -10.48 1.85
CA ILE A 205 5.63 -10.67 1.54
C ILE A 205 4.75 -9.93 2.54
N ALA A 206 3.77 -9.22 2.03
CA ALA A 206 2.81 -8.50 2.85
C ALA A 206 1.37 -8.76 2.39
N LEU A 207 0.47 -8.87 3.35
CA LEU A 207 -0.91 -9.33 3.18
C LEU A 207 -1.90 -8.21 3.50
N GLY A 208 -2.92 -8.06 2.65
CA GLY A 208 -4.04 -7.16 2.86
C GLY A 208 -5.37 -7.88 3.04
N SER A 209 -6.31 -7.27 3.73
CA SER A 209 -7.67 -7.77 4.04
C SER A 209 -7.73 -9.04 4.88
N VAL A 210 -6.63 -9.46 5.48
CA VAL A 210 -6.54 -10.69 6.28
C VAL A 210 -6.02 -10.45 7.69
N GLY A 211 -6.10 -9.21 8.15
CA GLY A 211 -5.73 -8.78 9.50
C GLY A 211 -6.27 -7.38 9.79
N PRO A 212 -6.11 -6.89 11.03
CA PRO A 212 -6.51 -5.54 11.42
C PRO A 212 -5.62 -4.45 10.78
N THR A 213 -4.42 -4.84 10.38
CA THR A 213 -3.43 -4.03 9.64
C THR A 213 -2.94 -4.81 8.43
N ILE A 214 -2.05 -4.21 7.63
CA ILE A 214 -1.24 -4.95 6.67
C ILE A 214 -0.26 -5.82 7.46
N LEU A 215 -0.17 -7.10 7.10
CA LEU A 215 0.66 -8.07 7.81
C LEU A 215 1.88 -8.45 6.97
N ARG A 216 3.08 -8.32 7.53
CA ARG A 216 4.30 -8.99 7.05
C ARG A 216 4.33 -10.42 7.59
N CYS A 217 5.01 -11.32 6.90
CA CYS A 217 5.11 -12.72 7.27
C CYS A 217 6.56 -13.16 7.54
N PRO A 218 7.18 -12.74 8.67
CA PRO A 218 8.61 -12.96 8.89
C PRO A 218 9.04 -14.43 8.81
N LEU A 219 8.20 -15.36 9.26
CA LEU A 219 8.52 -16.81 9.17
C LEU A 219 8.53 -17.30 7.71
N ALA A 220 7.60 -16.84 6.89
CA ALA A 220 7.59 -17.18 5.47
C ALA A 220 8.77 -16.51 4.72
N GLU A 221 9.11 -15.28 5.08
CA GLU A 221 10.25 -14.55 4.51
C GLU A 221 11.58 -15.22 4.86
N ALA A 222 11.79 -15.62 6.12
CA ALA A 222 12.97 -16.35 6.57
C ALA A 222 13.08 -17.72 5.87
N PHE A 223 11.97 -18.46 5.80
CA PHE A 223 11.93 -19.73 5.08
C PHE A 223 12.33 -19.55 3.60
N ALA A 224 11.80 -18.53 2.93
CA ALA A 224 12.13 -18.29 1.54
C ALA A 224 13.61 -17.93 1.34
N ALA A 225 14.20 -17.13 2.23
CA ALA A 225 15.63 -16.78 2.17
C ALA A 225 16.54 -18.00 2.35
N GLU A 226 16.12 -19.01 3.14
CA GLU A 226 16.89 -20.21 3.40
C GLU A 226 16.75 -21.29 2.32
N HIS A 227 15.56 -21.42 1.71
CA HIS A 227 15.23 -22.56 0.84
C HIS A 227 15.19 -22.21 -0.65
N ILE A 228 15.16 -20.93 -1.03
CA ILE A 228 15.15 -20.53 -2.44
C ILE A 228 16.60 -20.38 -2.95
N ASP A 229 16.85 -20.96 -4.10
CA ASP A 229 18.10 -20.73 -4.82
C ASP A 229 17.95 -19.52 -5.74
N PHE A 230 18.41 -18.36 -5.28
CA PHE A 230 18.37 -17.13 -6.04
C PHE A 230 19.27 -17.15 -7.28
N SER A 231 20.28 -18.03 -7.31
CA SER A 231 21.21 -18.13 -8.45
C SER A 231 20.58 -18.86 -9.63
N SER A 232 19.83 -19.92 -9.38
CA SER A 232 19.12 -20.68 -10.42
C SER A 232 17.73 -20.10 -10.73
N GLY A 233 17.19 -19.27 -9.84
CA GLY A 233 15.81 -18.78 -9.93
C GLY A 233 14.76 -19.88 -9.76
N ALA A 234 15.11 -20.96 -9.01
CA ALA A 234 14.28 -22.14 -8.87
C ALA A 234 13.69 -22.28 -7.45
N VAL A 235 12.45 -22.71 -7.37
CA VAL A 235 11.78 -23.10 -6.13
C VAL A 235 11.05 -24.44 -6.32
N SER A 236 11.16 -25.35 -5.35
CA SER A 236 10.45 -26.62 -5.43
C SER A 236 8.95 -26.45 -5.16
N ALA A 237 8.13 -27.38 -5.66
CA ALA A 237 6.70 -27.41 -5.36
C ALA A 237 6.42 -27.54 -3.87
N ALA A 238 7.23 -28.34 -3.15
CA ALA A 238 7.13 -28.52 -1.70
C ALA A 238 7.43 -27.21 -0.94
N ASP A 239 8.46 -26.47 -1.35
CA ASP A 239 8.81 -25.18 -0.74
C ASP A 239 7.72 -24.12 -0.97
N VAL A 240 7.11 -24.11 -2.15
CA VAL A 240 5.95 -23.24 -2.43
C VAL A 240 4.77 -23.57 -1.53
N GLU A 241 4.48 -24.85 -1.30
CA GLU A 241 3.41 -25.29 -0.41
C GLU A 241 3.68 -24.90 1.05
N HIS A 242 4.92 -25.11 1.51
CA HIS A 242 5.30 -24.75 2.87
C HIS A 242 5.28 -23.23 3.09
N PHE A 243 5.82 -22.46 2.14
CA PHE A 243 5.71 -20.99 2.16
C PHE A 243 4.25 -20.52 2.25
N ALA A 244 3.37 -21.10 1.42
CA ALA A 244 1.95 -20.77 1.44
C ALA A 244 1.26 -21.14 2.77
N LEU A 245 1.70 -22.24 3.42
CA LEU A 245 1.23 -22.64 4.75
C LEU A 245 1.63 -21.59 5.80
N LEU A 246 2.90 -21.18 5.85
CA LEU A 246 3.38 -20.14 6.78
C LEU A 246 2.63 -18.80 6.60
N VAL A 247 2.33 -18.41 5.36
CA VAL A 247 1.50 -17.23 5.07
C VAL A 247 0.08 -17.39 5.60
N ARG A 248 -0.54 -18.57 5.45
CA ARG A 248 -1.88 -18.85 5.99
C ARG A 248 -1.91 -18.77 7.52
N GLU A 249 -0.87 -19.23 8.18
CA GLU A 249 -0.74 -19.20 9.64
C GLU A 249 -0.52 -17.77 10.17
N ALA A 250 0.14 -16.90 9.41
CA ALA A 250 0.30 -15.49 9.75
C ALA A 250 -1.02 -14.70 9.67
N ALA A 251 -1.97 -15.11 8.84
CA ALA A 251 -3.22 -14.40 8.60
C ALA A 251 -4.17 -14.43 9.82
N ARG A 252 -4.78 -13.27 10.13
CA ARG A 252 -5.73 -13.04 11.23
C ARG A 252 -7.03 -12.41 10.74
N PRO A 253 -7.71 -13.03 9.76
CA PRO A 253 -8.93 -12.46 9.18
C PRO A 253 -10.15 -12.58 10.10
N ILE A 254 -11.14 -11.73 9.83
CA ILE A 254 -12.48 -11.79 10.41
C ILE A 254 -13.49 -12.33 9.40
N ASP A 255 -14.63 -12.81 9.87
CA ASP A 255 -15.83 -13.01 9.07
C ASP A 255 -16.54 -11.67 8.87
N ASP A 256 -16.95 -11.36 7.64
CA ASP A 256 -17.81 -10.22 7.34
C ASP A 256 -18.73 -10.52 6.15
N HIS A 257 -19.54 -9.54 5.73
CA HIS A 257 -20.48 -9.69 4.61
C HIS A 257 -19.82 -9.98 3.27
N ARG A 258 -18.49 -9.87 3.15
CA ARG A 258 -17.75 -10.13 1.90
C ARG A 258 -17.23 -11.55 1.85
N SER A 259 -16.80 -12.13 3.00
CA SER A 259 -16.19 -13.45 3.02
C SER A 259 -15.98 -13.99 4.44
N SER A 260 -15.83 -15.31 4.55
CA SER A 260 -15.44 -15.94 5.80
C SER A 260 -13.92 -15.85 6.06
N ALA A 261 -13.55 -15.88 7.34
CA ALA A 261 -12.15 -15.93 7.77
C ALA A 261 -11.43 -17.18 7.22
N ALA A 262 -12.13 -18.31 7.16
CA ALA A 262 -11.59 -19.55 6.58
C ALA A 262 -11.21 -19.39 5.11
N TYR A 263 -12.10 -18.81 4.30
CA TYR A 263 -11.83 -18.55 2.88
C TYR A 263 -10.69 -17.54 2.70
N ARG A 264 -10.68 -16.43 3.45
CA ARG A 264 -9.62 -15.42 3.39
C ARG A 264 -8.25 -16.02 3.67
N ARG A 265 -8.16 -16.88 4.71
CA ARG A 265 -6.93 -17.58 5.09
C ARG A 265 -6.47 -18.55 4.01
N HIS A 266 -7.40 -19.29 3.40
CA HIS A 266 -7.08 -20.16 2.26
C HIS A 266 -6.61 -19.34 1.06
N ALA A 267 -7.38 -18.31 0.67
CA ALA A 267 -7.12 -17.50 -0.51
C ALA A 267 -5.76 -16.80 -0.46
N VAL A 268 -5.37 -16.23 0.70
CA VAL A 268 -4.09 -15.52 0.81
C VAL A 268 -2.90 -16.48 0.67
N GLY A 269 -2.99 -17.70 1.17
CA GLY A 269 -1.95 -18.72 0.93
C GLY A 269 -1.82 -19.10 -0.54
N VAL A 270 -2.96 -19.27 -1.24
CA VAL A 270 -2.95 -19.53 -2.70
C VAL A 270 -2.32 -18.36 -3.47
N LEU A 271 -2.67 -17.12 -3.12
CA LEU A 271 -2.08 -15.92 -3.75
C LEU A 271 -0.57 -15.87 -3.51
N ALA A 272 -0.12 -16.11 -2.29
CA ALA A 272 1.30 -16.11 -1.92
C ALA A 272 2.11 -17.16 -2.69
N GLY A 273 1.62 -18.41 -2.73
CA GLY A 273 2.28 -19.48 -3.48
C GLY A 273 2.36 -19.19 -4.98
N ARG A 274 1.30 -18.59 -5.57
CA ARG A 274 1.32 -18.18 -6.97
C ARG A 274 2.29 -17.03 -7.25
N LEU A 275 2.42 -16.08 -6.34
CA LEU A 275 3.39 -14.99 -6.46
C LEU A 275 4.82 -15.53 -6.37
N LEU A 276 5.08 -16.45 -5.43
CA LEU A 276 6.40 -17.07 -5.30
C LEU A 276 6.80 -17.85 -6.56
N ARG A 277 5.89 -18.67 -7.13
CA ARG A 277 6.13 -19.37 -8.41
C ARG A 277 6.39 -18.43 -9.58
N ARG A 278 5.79 -17.24 -9.59
CA ARG A 278 6.05 -16.24 -10.64
C ARG A 278 7.40 -15.54 -10.46
N ALA A 279 7.82 -15.35 -9.22
CA ALA A 279 9.14 -14.79 -8.91
C ALA A 279 10.26 -15.77 -9.25
N PHE A 280 10.03 -17.07 -9.04
CA PHE A 280 10.98 -18.17 -9.26
C PHE A 280 10.33 -19.25 -10.12
N PRO A 281 10.29 -19.05 -11.46
CA PRO A 281 9.52 -19.90 -12.36
C PRO A 281 10.13 -21.27 -12.67
N HIS A 282 11.41 -21.49 -12.37
CA HIS A 282 12.06 -22.77 -12.61
C HIS A 282 11.78 -23.73 -11.45
N ASP A 283 11.28 -24.93 -11.78
CA ASP A 283 11.08 -25.99 -10.80
C ASP A 283 12.40 -26.72 -10.55
N ARG A 284 12.73 -26.96 -9.28
CA ARG A 284 13.75 -27.96 -8.93
C ARG A 284 13.09 -29.32 -9.03
N THR A 285 13.39 -30.05 -10.10
CA THR A 285 13.02 -31.47 -10.26
C THR A 285 13.78 -32.34 -9.29
#